data_8b2e413e237d5e9b989d612f283d5624
#
_entry.id   8b2e413e237d5e9b989d612f283d5624
#
_cell.length_a   1.000
_cell.length_b   1.000
_cell.length_c   1.000
_cell.angle_alpha   90.00
_cell.angle_beta   90.00
_cell.angle_gamma   90.00
#
_symmetry.space_group_name_H-M   'P 1'
#
loop_
_entity.id
_entity.type
_entity.pdbx_description
1 polymer ?
#
loop_
_entity_poly.entity_id
_entity_poly.type
_entity_poly.pdbx_seq_one_letter_code
_entity_poly.pdbx_strand_id
1 'polypeptide(L)'
;MRNQSKIFFARLVLTGFAICFFSTDVIGQTGSSEEVDQFVEDLQNESWQIRWDAAAALGETKDPRGIDPLITALKDENSYVRMTAARSLGMINDPRVIAPLIQALRDESHGVQKNALLSLKERTGQDFGKDYEAWRRWWEQNK
;
A
#
# COMPACT_ATOMS: atom_id res chain seq x y z
N MET A 1 -24.62 4.99 -15.82
CA MET A 1 -23.55 4.05 -15.42
C MET A 1 -22.51 4.01 -16.54
N ARG A 2 -21.53 4.89 -16.51
CA ARG A 2 -20.45 4.94 -17.51
C ARG A 2 -19.26 4.15 -17.02
N ASN A 3 -19.00 3.13 -17.75
CA ASN A 3 -17.98 2.12 -17.72
C ASN A 3 -16.58 2.69 -17.43
N GLN A 4 -16.12 2.60 -16.18
CA GLN A 4 -14.80 3.04 -15.73
C GLN A 4 -13.65 2.15 -16.31
N SER A 5 -13.98 0.96 -16.79
CA SER A 5 -13.02 0.06 -17.45
C SER A 5 -12.48 0.60 -18.77
N LYS A 6 -13.11 1.62 -19.36
CA LYS A 6 -12.64 2.22 -20.62
C LYS A 6 -11.53 3.27 -20.41
N ILE A 7 -11.35 3.76 -19.20
CA ILE A 7 -10.32 4.76 -18.91
C ILE A 7 -8.93 4.10 -18.82
N PHE A 8 -8.87 2.87 -18.34
CA PHE A 8 -7.62 2.10 -18.30
C PHE A 8 -7.10 1.74 -19.71
N PHE A 9 -8.02 1.46 -20.66
CA PHE A 9 -7.64 1.14 -22.04
C PHE A 9 -7.38 2.38 -22.91
N ALA A 10 -8.00 3.52 -22.62
CA ALA A 10 -7.84 4.72 -23.44
C ALA A 10 -6.49 5.42 -23.22
N ARG A 11 -5.84 5.25 -22.07
CA ARG A 11 -4.49 5.79 -21.83
C ARG A 11 -3.38 4.98 -22.48
N LEU A 12 -3.62 3.71 -22.79
CA LEU A 12 -2.65 2.85 -23.47
C LEU A 12 -2.58 3.09 -24.99
N VAL A 13 -3.56 3.76 -25.59
CA VAL A 13 -3.65 3.95 -27.05
C VAL A 13 -3.14 5.32 -27.53
N LEU A 14 -2.98 6.30 -26.62
CA LEU A 14 -2.51 7.65 -27.00
C LEU A 14 -0.98 7.86 -26.89
N THR A 15 -0.24 6.85 -26.43
CA THR A 15 1.24 6.88 -26.43
C THR A 15 1.86 6.11 -27.61
N GLY A 16 1.05 5.73 -28.61
CA GLY A 16 1.43 4.94 -29.78
C GLY A 16 2.00 5.74 -30.95
N PHE A 17 2.47 6.98 -30.79
CA PHE A 17 3.10 7.72 -31.89
C PHE A 17 4.27 8.58 -31.40
N ALA A 18 5.30 7.93 -30.91
CA ALA A 18 6.65 8.45 -30.89
C ALA A 18 7.63 7.28 -30.71
N ILE A 19 7.64 6.37 -31.69
CA ILE A 19 8.77 5.46 -31.85
C ILE A 19 9.76 6.21 -32.71
N CYS A 20 10.80 6.72 -32.10
CA CYS A 20 12.15 6.71 -32.65
C CYS A 20 13.14 7.24 -31.61
N PHE A 21 14.08 6.34 -31.27
CA PHE A 21 15.36 6.61 -30.65
C PHE A 21 15.34 7.10 -29.18
N PHE A 22 15.51 6.20 -28.22
CA PHE A 22 16.72 6.16 -27.43
C PHE A 22 16.68 4.99 -26.44
N SER A 23 17.71 4.15 -26.55
CA SER A 23 18.36 3.37 -25.49
C SER A 23 17.54 2.40 -24.65
N THR A 24 17.76 1.15 -24.93
CA THR A 24 17.83 0.01 -23.98
C THR A 24 18.42 0.39 -22.66
N ASP A 25 17.60 0.84 -21.70
CA ASP A 25 17.96 0.87 -20.27
C ASP A 25 16.74 1.21 -19.41
N VAL A 26 15.68 0.37 -19.44
CA VAL A 26 14.65 0.40 -18.38
C VAL A 26 14.09 -1.01 -18.20
N ILE A 27 14.92 -1.91 -17.74
CA ILE A 27 14.45 -3.13 -17.08
C ILE A 27 14.83 -2.97 -15.62
N GLY A 28 13.88 -2.55 -14.77
CA GLY A 28 14.06 -2.55 -13.33
C GLY A 28 13.72 -1.26 -12.59
N GLN A 29 12.78 -0.43 -13.06
CA GLN A 29 12.27 0.67 -12.23
C GLN A 29 10.86 0.33 -11.72
N THR A 30 10.81 0.02 -10.45
CA THR A 30 9.68 0.24 -9.56
C THR A 30 9.04 1.60 -9.88
N GLY A 31 7.77 1.63 -10.25
CA GLY A 31 6.91 2.74 -10.63
C GLY A 31 7.58 4.10 -10.86
N SER A 32 7.30 4.77 -11.98
CA SER A 32 7.82 6.12 -12.19
C SER A 32 7.36 7.05 -11.05
N SER A 33 8.09 8.12 -10.77
CA SER A 33 7.70 9.12 -9.75
C SER A 33 6.26 9.58 -9.95
N GLU A 34 5.86 9.77 -11.21
CA GLU A 34 4.51 10.20 -11.59
C GLU A 34 3.43 9.14 -11.27
N GLU A 35 3.77 7.86 -11.39
CA GLU A 35 2.83 6.77 -11.05
C GLU A 35 2.57 6.71 -9.54
N VAL A 36 3.61 6.84 -8.72
CA VAL A 36 3.44 6.88 -7.26
C VAL A 36 2.59 8.07 -6.84
N ASP A 37 2.85 9.26 -7.41
CA ASP A 37 2.08 10.46 -7.12
C ASP A 37 0.60 10.30 -7.53
N GLN A 38 0.32 9.64 -8.66
CA GLN A 38 -1.04 9.32 -9.08
C GLN A 38 -1.74 8.36 -8.09
N PHE A 39 -1.06 7.31 -7.63
CA PHE A 39 -1.64 6.39 -6.65
C PHE A 39 -1.91 7.08 -5.30
N VAL A 40 -1.07 8.04 -4.91
CA VAL A 40 -1.32 8.85 -3.71
C VAL A 40 -2.58 9.70 -3.87
N GLU A 41 -2.82 10.28 -5.04
CA GLU A 41 -4.05 11.01 -5.34
C GLU A 41 -5.27 10.07 -5.35
N ASP A 42 -5.14 8.90 -5.98
CA ASP A 42 -6.21 7.91 -6.09
C ASP A 42 -6.66 7.34 -4.73
N LEU A 43 -5.80 7.38 -3.69
CA LEU A 43 -6.19 7.06 -2.31
C LEU A 43 -7.22 8.03 -1.72
N GLN A 44 -7.43 9.20 -2.33
CA GLN A 44 -8.42 10.18 -1.90
C GLN A 44 -9.72 10.10 -2.73
N ASN A 45 -9.85 9.13 -3.62
CA ASN A 45 -11.00 8.99 -4.50
C ASN A 45 -12.28 8.65 -3.73
N GLU A 46 -13.43 9.12 -4.19
CA GLU A 46 -14.74 8.81 -3.59
C GLU A 46 -15.06 7.31 -3.64
N SER A 47 -14.63 6.62 -4.72
CA SER A 47 -14.81 5.18 -4.89
C SER A 47 -13.80 4.39 -4.05
N TRP A 48 -14.31 3.57 -3.12
CA TRP A 48 -13.44 2.71 -2.33
C TRP A 48 -12.67 1.68 -3.18
N GLN A 49 -13.20 1.28 -4.34
CA GLN A 49 -12.50 0.37 -5.26
C GLN A 49 -11.22 1.01 -5.80
N ILE A 50 -11.29 2.31 -6.16
CA ILE A 50 -10.11 3.05 -6.64
C ILE A 50 -9.10 3.22 -5.49
N ARG A 51 -9.57 3.55 -4.27
CA ARG A 51 -8.69 3.64 -3.10
C ARG A 51 -8.04 2.28 -2.78
N TRP A 52 -8.79 1.19 -2.92
CA TRP A 52 -8.27 -0.17 -2.74
C TRP A 52 -7.19 -0.53 -3.77
N ASP A 53 -7.44 -0.26 -5.07
CA ASP A 53 -6.47 -0.47 -6.16
C ASP A 53 -5.21 0.37 -5.93
N ALA A 54 -5.37 1.63 -5.58
CA ALA A 54 -4.26 2.55 -5.28
C ALA A 54 -3.41 2.07 -4.09
N ALA A 55 -4.06 1.60 -3.02
CA ALA A 55 -3.34 1.03 -1.87
C ALA A 55 -2.52 -0.20 -2.26
N ALA A 56 -3.06 -1.08 -3.11
CA ALA A 56 -2.34 -2.25 -3.61
C ALA A 56 -1.15 -1.86 -4.47
N ALA A 57 -1.36 -0.95 -5.43
CA ALA A 57 -0.32 -0.46 -6.33
C ALA A 57 0.84 0.19 -5.55
N LEU A 58 0.56 1.04 -4.56
CA LEU A 58 1.59 1.64 -3.71
C LEU A 58 2.44 0.60 -2.98
N GLY A 59 1.83 -0.47 -2.50
CA GLY A 59 2.57 -1.58 -1.86
C GLY A 59 3.52 -2.28 -2.84
N GLU A 60 3.10 -2.48 -4.08
CA GLU A 60 3.89 -3.13 -5.12
C GLU A 60 5.09 -2.28 -5.56
N THR A 61 4.97 -0.95 -5.58
CA THR A 61 6.10 -0.06 -5.87
C THR A 61 7.21 -0.17 -4.84
N LYS A 62 6.87 -0.49 -3.58
CA LYS A 62 7.78 -0.46 -2.42
C LYS A 62 8.44 0.91 -2.20
N ASP A 63 7.90 1.95 -2.79
CA ASP A 63 8.42 3.31 -2.67
C ASP A 63 8.09 3.88 -1.28
N PRO A 64 9.10 4.40 -0.53
CA PRO A 64 8.87 5.00 0.79
C PRO A 64 7.87 6.16 0.81
N ARG A 65 7.62 6.82 -0.30
CA ARG A 65 6.61 7.89 -0.42
C ARG A 65 5.18 7.38 -0.22
N GLY A 66 4.94 6.09 -0.46
CA GLY A 66 3.65 5.44 -0.21
C GLY A 66 3.35 5.20 1.27
N ILE A 67 4.32 5.31 2.18
CA ILE A 67 4.15 4.95 3.59
C ILE A 67 3.08 5.83 4.26
N ASP A 68 3.25 7.14 4.26
CA ASP A 68 2.34 8.05 4.96
C ASP A 68 0.91 8.01 4.37
N PRO A 69 0.71 7.97 3.03
CA PRO A 69 -0.60 7.73 2.43
C PRO A 69 -1.22 6.39 2.86
N LEU A 70 -0.45 5.31 2.89
CA LEU A 70 -0.94 3.99 3.32
C LEU A 70 -1.26 3.95 4.82
N ILE A 71 -0.51 4.66 5.66
CA ILE A 71 -0.85 4.82 7.09
C ILE A 71 -2.19 5.55 7.24
N THR A 72 -2.45 6.54 6.40
CA THR A 72 -3.76 7.21 6.37
C THR A 72 -4.85 6.25 5.93
N ALA A 73 -4.60 5.43 4.90
CA ALA A 73 -5.53 4.43 4.40
C ALA A 73 -5.84 3.29 5.40
N LEU A 74 -5.02 3.08 6.44
CA LEU A 74 -5.38 2.21 7.58
C LEU A 74 -6.59 2.71 8.38
N LYS A 75 -7.02 3.94 8.17
CA LYS A 75 -8.20 4.55 8.82
C LYS A 75 -9.37 4.73 7.86
N ASP A 76 -9.32 4.15 6.66
CA ASP A 76 -10.38 4.23 5.66
C ASP A 76 -11.69 3.67 6.22
N GLU A 77 -12.81 4.25 5.82
CA GLU A 77 -14.14 3.77 6.18
C GLU A 77 -14.39 2.32 5.70
N ASN A 78 -13.81 1.96 4.56
CA ASN A 78 -13.96 0.66 3.95
C ASN A 78 -12.89 -0.32 4.45
N SER A 79 -13.31 -1.45 5.02
CA SER A 79 -12.40 -2.45 5.58
C SER A 79 -11.50 -3.14 4.55
N TYR A 80 -11.91 -3.22 3.28
CA TYR A 80 -11.05 -3.76 2.22
C TYR A 80 -9.87 -2.84 1.92
N VAL A 81 -10.09 -1.52 1.95
CA VAL A 81 -9.01 -0.53 1.80
C VAL A 81 -8.05 -0.62 2.98
N ARG A 82 -8.56 -0.65 4.24
CA ARG A 82 -7.73 -0.82 5.44
C ARG A 82 -6.91 -2.12 5.41
N MET A 83 -7.55 -3.22 5.01
CA MET A 83 -6.90 -4.54 4.89
C MET A 83 -5.75 -4.52 3.87
N THR A 84 -5.97 -3.89 2.72
CA THR A 84 -4.96 -3.77 1.67
C THR A 84 -3.84 -2.83 2.10
N ALA A 85 -4.16 -1.71 2.75
CA ALA A 85 -3.16 -0.81 3.31
C ALA A 85 -2.23 -1.52 4.33
N ALA A 86 -2.79 -2.35 5.22
CA ALA A 86 -2.01 -3.12 6.17
C ALA A 86 -1.04 -4.11 5.48
N ARG A 87 -1.50 -4.78 4.42
CA ARG A 87 -0.66 -5.67 3.59
C ARG A 87 0.42 -4.89 2.87
N SER A 88 0.06 -3.78 2.23
CA SER A 88 0.96 -2.95 1.42
C SER A 88 2.07 -2.32 2.24
N LEU A 89 1.78 -1.86 3.46
CA LEU A 89 2.80 -1.41 4.41
C LEU A 89 3.79 -2.54 4.75
N GLY A 90 3.33 -3.77 4.87
CA GLY A 90 4.19 -4.93 5.09
C GLY A 90 5.16 -5.21 3.94
N MET A 91 4.85 -4.78 2.71
CA MET A 91 5.72 -4.94 1.54
C MET A 91 6.86 -3.93 1.49
N ILE A 92 6.71 -2.79 2.18
CA ILE A 92 7.72 -1.72 2.21
C ILE A 92 8.70 -1.99 3.35
N ASN A 93 9.99 -2.03 3.03
CA ASN A 93 11.03 -2.29 4.03
C ASN A 93 11.49 -1.00 4.72
N ASP A 94 10.65 -0.50 5.63
CA ASP A 94 10.92 0.72 6.40
C ASP A 94 10.39 0.54 7.84
N PRO A 95 11.16 0.89 8.88
CA PRO A 95 10.72 0.72 10.27
C PRO A 95 9.49 1.57 10.65
N ARG A 96 9.21 2.64 9.92
CA ARG A 96 8.03 3.50 10.16
C ARG A 96 6.70 2.74 10.04
N VAL A 97 6.68 1.60 9.32
CA VAL A 97 5.45 0.81 9.14
C VAL A 97 5.06 0.02 10.40
N ILE A 98 5.99 -0.24 11.31
CA ILE A 98 5.78 -1.17 12.44
C ILE A 98 4.73 -0.63 13.42
N ALA A 99 4.87 0.59 13.90
CA ALA A 99 3.94 1.15 14.87
C ALA A 99 2.50 1.26 14.33
N PRO A 100 2.24 1.73 13.10
CA PRO A 100 0.90 1.70 12.49
C PRO A 100 0.32 0.28 12.34
N LEU A 101 1.13 -0.71 11.98
CA LEU A 101 0.68 -2.10 11.86
C LEU A 101 0.32 -2.69 13.24
N ILE A 102 1.05 -2.34 14.30
CA ILE A 102 0.68 -2.73 15.67
C ILE A 102 -0.69 -2.14 16.02
N GLN A 103 -0.97 -0.88 15.69
CA GLN A 103 -2.29 -0.29 15.92
C GLN A 103 -3.39 -1.02 15.14
N ALA A 104 -3.12 -1.44 13.91
CA ALA A 104 -4.07 -2.16 13.07
C ALA A 104 -4.45 -3.57 13.62
N LEU A 105 -3.69 -4.13 14.57
CA LEU A 105 -4.10 -5.35 15.29
C LEU A 105 -5.39 -5.16 16.11
N ARG A 106 -5.78 -3.93 16.42
CA ARG A 106 -7.00 -3.57 17.15
C ARG A 106 -8.15 -3.16 16.24
N ASP A 107 -8.00 -3.28 14.93
CA ASP A 107 -9.08 -2.99 13.98
C ASP A 107 -10.29 -3.88 14.24
N GLU A 108 -11.49 -3.34 13.99
CA GLU A 108 -12.75 -4.11 14.09
C GLU A 108 -12.83 -5.27 13.09
N SER A 109 -12.16 -5.15 11.94
CA SER A 109 -12.13 -6.16 10.89
C SER A 109 -11.07 -7.21 11.15
N HIS A 110 -11.48 -8.48 11.23
CA HIS A 110 -10.57 -9.62 11.33
C HIS A 110 -9.60 -9.72 10.13
N GLY A 111 -10.03 -9.27 8.94
CA GLY A 111 -9.18 -9.22 7.75
C GLY A 111 -8.02 -8.24 7.92
N VAL A 112 -8.29 -7.05 8.47
CA VAL A 112 -7.26 -6.06 8.78
C VAL A 112 -6.29 -6.59 9.83
N GLN A 113 -6.81 -7.11 10.95
CA GLN A 113 -5.99 -7.71 12.01
C GLN A 113 -5.05 -8.79 11.48
N LYS A 114 -5.58 -9.68 10.62
CA LYS A 114 -4.81 -10.78 10.02
C LYS A 114 -3.67 -10.26 9.14
N ASN A 115 -3.95 -9.29 8.26
CA ASN A 115 -2.93 -8.73 7.37
C ASN A 115 -1.89 -7.93 8.16
N ALA A 116 -2.29 -7.15 9.15
CA ALA A 116 -1.37 -6.46 10.04
C ALA A 116 -0.42 -7.43 10.77
N LEU A 117 -0.96 -8.54 11.30
CA LEU A 117 -0.16 -9.58 11.94
C LEU A 117 0.85 -10.22 10.98
N LEU A 118 0.41 -10.59 9.78
CA LEU A 118 1.30 -11.18 8.77
C LEU A 118 2.42 -10.22 8.40
N SER A 119 2.08 -8.95 8.16
CA SER A 119 3.04 -7.89 7.85
C SER A 119 4.06 -7.67 8.97
N LEU A 120 3.60 -7.65 10.23
CA LEU A 120 4.49 -7.54 11.38
C LEU A 120 5.46 -8.72 11.48
N LYS A 121 4.98 -9.95 11.30
CA LYS A 121 5.84 -11.15 11.31
C LYS A 121 6.90 -11.09 10.21
N GLU A 122 6.50 -10.71 9.00
CA GLU A 122 7.43 -10.58 7.87
C GLU A 122 8.48 -9.48 8.09
N ARG A 123 8.09 -8.36 8.69
CA ARG A 123 9.02 -7.23 8.88
C ARG A 123 9.95 -7.40 10.09
N THR A 124 9.52 -8.08 11.12
CA THR A 124 10.26 -8.14 12.39
C THR A 124 10.86 -9.51 12.69
N GLY A 125 10.37 -10.56 12.04
CA GLY A 125 10.70 -11.94 12.37
C GLY A 125 10.13 -12.42 13.72
N GLN A 126 9.31 -11.59 14.40
CA GLN A 126 8.71 -11.91 15.69
C GLN A 126 7.28 -12.46 15.50
N ASP A 127 6.81 -13.20 16.48
CA ASP A 127 5.44 -13.72 16.52
C ASP A 127 4.86 -13.65 17.94
N PHE A 128 4.10 -12.60 18.20
CA PHE A 128 3.33 -12.44 19.45
C PHE A 128 1.83 -12.69 19.21
N GLY A 129 1.46 -13.33 18.09
CA GLY A 129 0.06 -13.48 17.72
C GLY A 129 -0.65 -12.12 17.66
N LYS A 130 -1.91 -12.07 18.11
CA LYS A 130 -2.70 -10.84 18.18
C LYS A 130 -2.52 -10.05 19.46
N ASP A 131 -1.53 -10.39 20.29
CA ASP A 131 -1.27 -9.67 21.54
C ASP A 131 -0.68 -8.29 21.26
N TYR A 132 -1.57 -7.29 21.21
CA TYR A 132 -1.21 -5.89 20.99
C TYR A 132 -0.17 -5.39 22.00
N GLU A 133 -0.32 -5.74 23.30
CA GLU A 133 0.58 -5.25 24.34
C GLU A 133 1.97 -5.89 24.25
N ALA A 134 2.05 -7.15 23.86
CA ALA A 134 3.33 -7.80 23.59
C ALA A 134 4.06 -7.15 22.42
N TRP A 135 3.35 -6.90 21.31
CA TRP A 135 3.90 -6.18 20.17
C TRP A 135 4.37 -4.77 20.54
N ARG A 136 3.56 -4.02 21.31
CA ARG A 136 3.88 -2.67 21.75
C ARG A 136 5.14 -2.66 22.63
N ARG A 137 5.22 -3.54 23.66
CA ARG A 137 6.40 -3.64 24.53
C ARG A 137 7.67 -3.97 23.75
N TRP A 138 7.55 -4.92 22.82
CA TRP A 138 8.68 -5.28 21.97
C TRP A 138 9.17 -4.09 21.13
N TRP A 139 8.24 -3.38 20.48
CA TRP A 139 8.57 -2.21 19.66
C TRP A 139 9.24 -1.10 20.47
N GLU A 140 8.74 -0.79 21.65
CA GLU A 140 9.33 0.22 22.55
C GLU A 140 10.80 -0.06 22.90
N GLN A 141 11.20 -1.32 22.95
CA GLN A 141 12.55 -1.77 23.26
C GLN A 141 13.46 -1.86 22.03
N ASN A 142 12.90 -1.83 20.80
CA ASN A 142 13.66 -2.10 19.56
C ASN A 142 13.56 -0.98 18.49
N LYS A 143 12.93 0.16 18.83
CA LYS A 143 12.83 1.33 17.92
C LYS A 143 14.06 2.23 17.99
#